data_1365980e893f6a7fb5677a51abb95433
#
_entry.id   1365980e893f6a7fb5677a51abb95433
#
_cell.length_a   1.000
_cell.length_b   1.000
_cell.length_c   1.000
_cell.angle_alpha   90.00
_cell.angle_beta   90.00
_cell.angle_gamma   90.00
#
_symmetry.space_group_name_H-M   'P 1'
#
loop_
_entity.id
_entity.type
_entity.pdbx_description
1 polymer ?
#
loop_
_entity_poly.entity_id
_entity_poly.type
_entity_poly.pdbx_seq_one_letter_code
_entity_poly.pdbx_strand_id
1 'polypeptide(L)'
;MTSDDIAGFFATRDAIDREQYLELDFSFECVGDPREAAAHLCAEQSTAQWKRVGVDEDVRPQFAAKVLEFDARPLPHGFSIPLAHSPQTAGPGAGPGAVHACRATIAHPHGNFGARLPNLLSAICGEGVFFSPGIPLIRLEDVRFPASYLAQFDGPQFGIAGLRAQLQVFNRPIFFGVIKPNIGLPPESFAALGYESWVGGLDIAKDDEMLADMPWCPLAERAALLGAARRRAEAVTGVPKLYLANITDEVDQLVALHDVAVEQGANAVLVNTMPVGLSGVRMLRRHATVPIIAHFPMIAAWSRVPGYGIHSRVMTRLQRLAGCDAIIMPGFGPRMFTPEHEVLENVRACVEPMGTIAPSLPVPGGSDSAATLEAVYRKLGTVDFGFVAGRGIFGHPEGPAAGARSIREAWSAIGTDVGSAPIH
;
A
#
# COMPACT_ATOMS: atom_id res chain seq x y z
N MET A 1 13.33 -19.22 28.60
CA MET A 1 11.92 -19.40 29.07
C MET A 1 11.73 -20.82 29.64
N THR A 2 10.79 -21.02 30.58
CA THR A 2 10.34 -22.37 30.94
C THR A 2 9.41 -22.91 29.85
N SER A 3 9.27 -24.25 29.76
CA SER A 3 8.32 -24.88 28.82
C SER A 3 6.88 -24.35 29.01
N ASP A 4 6.48 -24.07 30.24
CA ASP A 4 5.16 -23.53 30.56
C ASP A 4 4.98 -22.09 30.08
N ASP A 5 6.03 -21.28 30.16
CA ASP A 5 5.99 -19.91 29.62
C ASP A 5 5.83 -19.93 28.11
N ILE A 6 6.58 -20.78 27.42
CA ILE A 6 6.46 -20.96 25.96
C ILE A 6 5.04 -21.40 25.60
N ALA A 7 4.53 -22.45 26.27
CA ALA A 7 3.18 -22.96 26.01
C ALA A 7 2.10 -21.88 26.19
N GLY A 8 2.27 -20.94 27.12
CA GLY A 8 1.35 -19.85 27.38
C GLY A 8 1.17 -18.86 26.21
N PHE A 9 2.08 -18.84 25.24
CA PHE A 9 1.97 -18.01 24.02
C PHE A 9 1.34 -18.74 22.84
N PHE A 10 0.99 -20.02 22.96
CA PHE A 10 0.30 -20.77 21.91
C PHE A 10 -1.18 -20.93 22.26
N ALA A 11 -2.05 -20.79 21.27
CA ALA A 11 -3.49 -20.97 21.42
C ALA A 11 -4.07 -21.57 20.14
N THR A 12 -5.24 -22.20 20.24
CA THR A 12 -6.05 -22.55 19.08
C THR A 12 -6.97 -21.40 18.70
N ARG A 13 -7.44 -21.36 17.45
CA ARG A 13 -8.39 -20.32 17.01
C ARG A 13 -9.69 -20.30 17.83
N ASP A 14 -10.12 -21.46 18.34
CA ASP A 14 -11.33 -21.61 19.16
C ASP A 14 -11.13 -21.15 20.61
N ALA A 15 -9.87 -21.00 21.05
CA ALA A 15 -9.54 -20.55 22.40
C ALA A 15 -9.47 -19.02 22.55
N ILE A 16 -9.66 -18.27 21.47
CA ILE A 16 -9.64 -16.80 21.45
C ILE A 16 -10.94 -16.25 20.89
N ASP A 17 -11.37 -15.09 21.39
CA ASP A 17 -12.43 -14.31 20.74
C ASP A 17 -11.85 -13.59 19.52
N ARG A 18 -12.10 -14.12 18.33
CA ARG A 18 -11.53 -13.62 17.07
C ARG A 18 -11.86 -12.14 16.79
N GLU A 19 -12.96 -11.62 17.35
CA GLU A 19 -13.30 -10.21 17.21
C GLU A 19 -12.41 -9.28 18.04
N GLN A 20 -11.62 -9.81 18.97
CA GLN A 20 -10.67 -9.03 19.78
C GLN A 20 -9.24 -9.03 19.21
N TYR A 21 -8.97 -9.82 18.14
CA TYR A 21 -7.62 -10.03 17.66
C TYR A 21 -7.47 -9.73 16.16
N LEU A 22 -6.35 -9.10 15.79
CA LEU A 22 -5.83 -9.15 14.44
C LEU A 22 -5.11 -10.48 14.24
N GLU A 23 -5.09 -11.01 13.03
CA GLU A 23 -4.20 -12.10 12.65
C GLU A 23 -3.08 -11.58 11.76
N LEU A 24 -1.84 -11.88 12.13
CA LEU A 24 -0.61 -11.46 11.48
C LEU A 24 0.13 -12.69 10.96
N ASP A 25 0.46 -12.72 9.68
CA ASP A 25 1.29 -13.77 9.12
C ASP A 25 2.74 -13.30 9.03
N PHE A 26 3.63 -14.05 9.63
CA PHE A 26 5.06 -13.82 9.58
C PHE A 26 5.79 -14.98 8.92
N SER A 27 6.79 -14.66 8.11
CA SER A 27 7.89 -15.57 7.78
C SER A 27 9.16 -15.07 8.47
N PHE A 28 9.92 -15.97 9.10
CA PHE A 28 11.16 -15.58 9.77
C PHE A 28 12.18 -16.71 9.80
N GLU A 29 13.43 -16.35 9.99
CA GLU A 29 14.51 -17.29 10.23
C GLU A 29 15.09 -17.06 11.61
N CYS A 30 15.28 -18.13 12.38
CA CYS A 30 15.75 -18.06 13.74
C CYS A 30 16.89 -19.02 14.05
N VAL A 31 17.61 -18.73 15.12
CA VAL A 31 18.64 -19.58 15.71
C VAL A 31 18.11 -20.22 16.98
N GLY A 32 18.37 -21.53 17.17
CA GLY A 32 17.97 -22.26 18.36
C GLY A 32 16.58 -22.89 18.25
N ASP A 33 15.83 -22.91 19.34
CA ASP A 33 14.48 -23.49 19.36
C ASP A 33 13.48 -22.55 18.65
N PRO A 34 12.87 -22.99 17.53
CA PRO A 34 11.96 -22.14 16.78
C PRO A 34 10.64 -21.86 17.52
N ARG A 35 10.18 -22.73 18.43
CA ARG A 35 8.99 -22.47 19.24
C ARG A 35 9.26 -21.39 20.31
N GLU A 36 10.44 -21.45 20.90
CA GLU A 36 10.89 -20.41 21.83
C GLU A 36 11.02 -19.05 21.12
N ALA A 37 11.58 -19.03 19.91
CA ALA A 37 11.67 -17.82 19.09
C ALA A 37 10.28 -17.23 18.78
N ALA A 38 9.30 -18.06 18.41
CA ALA A 38 7.93 -17.60 18.14
C ALA A 38 7.24 -17.06 19.42
N ALA A 39 7.49 -17.69 20.59
CA ALA A 39 6.98 -17.19 21.86
C ALA A 39 7.62 -15.85 22.26
N HIS A 40 8.93 -15.67 22.01
CA HIS A 40 9.62 -14.39 22.18
C HIS A 40 9.01 -13.32 21.31
N LEU A 41 8.77 -13.59 20.02
CA LEU A 41 8.14 -12.66 19.10
C LEU A 41 6.76 -12.19 19.64
N CYS A 42 5.93 -13.11 20.13
CA CYS A 42 4.64 -12.75 20.74
C CYS A 42 4.80 -11.87 21.98
N ALA A 43 5.77 -12.20 22.87
CA ALA A 43 6.02 -11.42 24.06
C ALA A 43 6.48 -10.01 23.72
N GLU A 44 7.52 -9.86 22.90
CA GLU A 44 8.09 -8.57 22.53
C GLU A 44 7.10 -7.65 21.81
N GLN A 45 6.20 -8.19 20.99
CA GLN A 45 5.15 -7.43 20.33
C GLN A 45 4.03 -6.96 21.27
N SER A 46 3.90 -7.54 22.46
CA SER A 46 2.73 -7.32 23.33
C SER A 46 3.09 -6.93 24.76
N THR A 47 3.18 -7.91 25.66
CA THR A 47 3.35 -7.64 27.09
C THR A 47 4.81 -7.54 27.52
N ALA A 48 5.74 -8.10 26.77
CA ALA A 48 7.12 -8.34 27.19
C ALA A 48 7.22 -8.99 28.58
N GLN A 49 6.14 -9.63 29.03
CA GLN A 49 6.05 -10.22 30.35
C GLN A 49 6.27 -11.73 30.30
N TRP A 50 7.20 -12.18 31.11
CA TRP A 50 7.43 -13.58 31.44
C TRP A 50 6.97 -13.84 32.86
N LYS A 51 6.62 -15.09 33.16
CA LYS A 51 6.35 -15.44 34.56
C LYS A 51 7.59 -15.12 35.40
N ARG A 52 7.43 -14.33 36.41
CA ARG A 52 8.51 -13.97 37.35
C ARG A 52 8.01 -13.98 38.77
N VAL A 53 8.92 -14.35 39.68
CA VAL A 53 8.65 -14.35 41.13
C VAL A 53 8.39 -12.92 41.60
N GLY A 54 7.36 -12.74 42.42
CA GLY A 54 7.03 -11.45 43.04
C GLY A 54 6.22 -10.46 42.18
N VAL A 55 5.69 -10.93 41.04
CA VAL A 55 4.68 -10.20 40.25
C VAL A 55 3.32 -10.80 40.59
N ASP A 56 2.48 -9.99 41.25
CA ASP A 56 1.18 -10.43 41.70
C ASP A 56 0.15 -10.59 40.59
N GLU A 57 0.34 -9.93 39.45
CA GLU A 57 -0.59 -9.94 38.32
C GLU A 57 0.09 -10.51 37.05
N ASP A 58 -0.55 -11.51 36.44
CA ASP A 58 -0.18 -11.99 35.12
C ASP A 58 -1.11 -11.34 34.06
N VAL A 59 -0.58 -10.39 33.32
CA VAL A 59 -1.33 -9.65 32.28
C VAL A 59 -1.38 -10.38 30.94
N ARG A 60 -0.63 -11.48 30.78
CA ARG A 60 -0.57 -12.25 29.52
C ARG A 60 -1.92 -12.82 29.06
N PRO A 61 -2.81 -13.31 29.93
CA PRO A 61 -4.10 -13.83 29.47
C PRO A 61 -4.92 -12.81 28.67
N GLN A 62 -4.83 -11.53 29.03
CA GLN A 62 -5.62 -10.46 28.42
C GLN A 62 -4.88 -9.72 27.29
N PHE A 63 -3.57 -9.51 27.43
CA PHE A 63 -2.82 -8.59 26.57
C PHE A 63 -1.76 -9.24 25.69
N ALA A 64 -1.38 -10.51 25.94
CA ALA A 64 -0.35 -11.15 25.17
C ALA A 64 -0.86 -11.58 23.77
N ALA A 65 -0.01 -11.36 22.77
CA ALA A 65 -0.19 -11.96 21.47
C ALA A 65 -0.04 -13.50 21.57
N LYS A 66 -0.68 -14.24 20.66
CA LYS A 66 -0.72 -15.71 20.66
C LYS A 66 -0.36 -16.27 19.31
N VAL A 67 0.48 -17.28 19.28
CA VAL A 67 0.73 -18.10 18.08
C VAL A 67 -0.47 -19.03 17.86
N LEU A 68 -1.13 -18.91 16.73
CA LEU A 68 -2.27 -19.75 16.32
C LEU A 68 -1.83 -20.91 15.42
N GLU A 69 -0.94 -20.61 14.48
CA GLU A 69 -0.37 -21.59 13.56
C GLU A 69 1.14 -21.41 13.53
N PHE A 70 1.85 -22.51 13.44
CA PHE A 70 3.30 -22.50 13.44
C PHE A 70 3.86 -23.68 12.66
N ASP A 71 4.81 -23.39 11.79
CA ASP A 71 5.61 -24.35 11.06
C ASP A 71 7.08 -23.96 11.10
N ALA A 72 7.97 -24.94 11.20
CA ALA A 72 9.42 -24.72 11.20
C ALA A 72 10.14 -25.84 10.48
N ARG A 73 11.13 -25.48 9.68
CA ARG A 73 12.00 -26.42 8.96
C ARG A 73 13.47 -26.03 9.12
N PRO A 74 14.37 -27.01 9.26
CA PRO A 74 15.80 -26.74 9.33
C PRO A 74 16.32 -26.08 8.05
N LEU A 75 17.28 -25.17 8.21
CA LEU A 75 18.09 -24.58 7.15
C LEU A 75 19.56 -25.04 7.28
N PRO A 76 19.93 -26.14 6.62
CA PRO A 76 21.27 -26.76 6.83
C PRO A 76 22.41 -25.89 6.33
N HIS A 77 22.14 -24.91 5.47
CA HIS A 77 23.15 -24.01 4.90
C HIS A 77 23.20 -22.66 5.61
N GLY A 78 22.54 -22.49 6.76
CA GLY A 78 22.43 -21.22 7.47
C GLY A 78 21.35 -20.30 6.91
N PHE A 79 21.44 -19.02 7.22
CA PHE A 79 20.47 -17.99 6.79
C PHE A 79 20.39 -17.84 5.28
N SER A 80 19.19 -17.60 4.77
CA SER A 80 18.94 -17.43 3.33
C SER A 80 19.54 -16.13 2.76
N ILE A 81 19.79 -15.13 3.61
CA ILE A 81 20.36 -13.84 3.26
C ILE A 81 21.56 -13.55 4.15
N PRO A 82 22.68 -13.03 3.60
CA PRO A 82 23.82 -12.59 4.42
C PRO A 82 23.40 -11.51 5.42
N LEU A 83 23.78 -11.70 6.68
CA LEU A 83 23.52 -10.72 7.74
C LEU A 83 24.68 -9.74 7.84
N ALA A 84 24.36 -8.45 8.07
CA ALA A 84 25.37 -7.40 8.32
C ALA A 84 26.13 -7.64 9.63
N HIS A 85 25.45 -8.26 10.62
CA HIS A 85 26.02 -8.65 11.89
C HIS A 85 25.61 -10.08 12.21
N SER A 86 26.54 -10.88 12.73
CA SER A 86 26.18 -12.20 13.25
C SER A 86 25.21 -12.04 14.42
N PRO A 87 24.08 -12.76 14.42
CA PRO A 87 23.21 -12.76 15.59
C PRO A 87 24.06 -13.19 16.80
N GLN A 88 23.87 -12.50 17.93
CA GLN A 88 24.47 -12.95 19.16
C GLN A 88 23.89 -14.34 19.48
N THR A 89 24.69 -15.36 19.22
CA THR A 89 24.35 -16.73 19.62
C THR A 89 24.22 -16.78 21.13
N ALA A 90 23.27 -17.53 21.61
CA ALA A 90 23.02 -17.74 23.02
C ALA A 90 24.32 -17.93 23.81
N GLY A 91 24.64 -17.01 24.71
CA GLY A 91 25.66 -17.03 25.74
C GLY A 91 27.09 -17.49 25.38
N PRO A 92 28.07 -17.13 26.20
CA PRO A 92 29.44 -17.59 25.99
C PRO A 92 29.52 -19.13 26.12
N GLY A 93 29.80 -19.81 25.00
CA GLY A 93 29.98 -21.26 24.95
C GLY A 93 28.94 -22.03 24.13
N ALA A 94 27.88 -21.46 23.66
CA ALA A 94 26.98 -22.08 22.68
C ALA A 94 27.56 -21.91 21.27
N GLY A 95 27.84 -22.98 20.58
CA GLY A 95 28.13 -22.95 19.14
C GLY A 95 26.97 -22.38 18.35
N PRO A 96 27.13 -22.07 17.04
CA PRO A 96 26.02 -21.59 16.23
C PRO A 96 24.88 -22.60 16.31
N GLY A 97 23.76 -22.21 16.93
CA GLY A 97 22.56 -23.03 17.01
C GLY A 97 22.07 -23.37 15.61
N ALA A 98 21.29 -24.44 15.48
CA ALA A 98 20.65 -24.80 14.22
C ALA A 98 19.78 -23.61 13.74
N VAL A 99 19.86 -23.29 12.45
CA VAL A 99 19.04 -22.26 11.82
C VAL A 99 17.76 -22.90 11.29
N HIS A 100 16.64 -22.25 11.51
CA HIS A 100 15.32 -22.70 11.03
C HIS A 100 14.62 -21.60 10.28
N ALA A 101 13.93 -21.97 9.19
CA ALA A 101 12.93 -21.12 8.54
C ALA A 101 11.56 -21.44 9.14
N CYS A 102 10.86 -20.40 9.55
CA CYS A 102 9.60 -20.49 10.28
C CYS A 102 8.49 -19.72 9.57
N ARG A 103 7.27 -20.18 9.75
CA ARG A 103 6.04 -19.44 9.47
C ARG A 103 5.16 -19.45 10.69
N ALA A 104 4.55 -18.31 11.00
CA ALA A 104 3.64 -18.21 12.13
C ALA A 104 2.46 -17.31 11.77
N THR A 105 1.25 -17.73 12.19
CA THR A 105 0.11 -16.85 12.30
C THR A 105 -0.03 -16.42 13.75
N ILE A 106 0.08 -15.13 14.02
CA ILE A 106 0.02 -14.55 15.36
C ILE A 106 -1.28 -13.76 15.52
N ALA A 107 -2.07 -14.10 16.53
CA ALA A 107 -3.19 -13.29 16.98
C ALA A 107 -2.69 -12.19 17.92
N HIS A 108 -2.94 -10.93 17.57
CA HIS A 108 -2.57 -9.78 18.39
C HIS A 108 -3.81 -9.06 18.89
N PRO A 109 -4.00 -8.87 20.22
CA PRO A 109 -5.19 -8.22 20.73
C PRO A 109 -5.19 -6.74 20.35
N HIS A 110 -6.18 -6.30 19.56
CA HIS A 110 -6.24 -4.93 19.05
C HIS A 110 -6.59 -3.90 20.14
N GLY A 111 -7.08 -4.35 21.30
CA GLY A 111 -7.25 -3.52 22.47
C GLY A 111 -5.95 -2.85 22.95
N ASN A 112 -4.78 -3.46 22.68
CA ASN A 112 -3.48 -2.92 23.06
C ASN A 112 -3.14 -1.58 22.38
N PHE A 113 -3.67 -1.33 21.18
CA PHE A 113 -3.35 -0.12 20.40
C PHE A 113 -4.58 0.63 19.86
N GLY A 114 -5.75 0.01 19.89
CA GLY A 114 -7.01 0.59 19.39
C GLY A 114 -6.99 0.91 17.89
N ALA A 115 -8.02 1.62 17.42
CA ALA A 115 -8.15 2.00 16.01
C ALA A 115 -7.27 3.21 15.65
N ARG A 116 -5.97 3.12 15.89
CA ARG A 116 -4.96 4.16 15.68
C ARG A 116 -3.82 3.60 14.84
N LEU A 117 -3.73 4.03 13.57
CA LEU A 117 -2.75 3.52 12.63
C LEU A 117 -1.29 3.65 13.09
N PRO A 118 -0.84 4.74 13.74
CA PRO A 118 0.53 4.80 14.28
C PRO A 118 0.79 3.73 15.34
N ASN A 119 -0.16 3.52 16.25
CA ASN A 119 -0.02 2.56 17.33
C ASN A 119 -0.07 1.11 16.79
N LEU A 120 -0.96 0.86 15.82
CA LEU A 120 -1.00 -0.41 15.09
C LEU A 120 0.36 -0.71 14.44
N LEU A 121 0.91 0.24 13.67
CA LEU A 121 2.21 0.07 13.00
C LEU A 121 3.33 -0.18 14.00
N SER A 122 3.35 0.54 15.13
CA SER A 122 4.33 0.31 16.20
C SER A 122 4.25 -1.11 16.78
N ALA A 123 3.03 -1.66 16.89
CA ALA A 123 2.84 -3.02 17.39
C ALA A 123 3.23 -4.11 16.39
N ILE A 124 2.85 -3.96 15.10
CA ILE A 124 3.02 -5.03 14.11
C ILE A 124 4.29 -4.91 13.25
N CYS A 125 4.94 -3.75 13.26
CA CYS A 125 6.14 -3.43 12.46
C CYS A 125 7.22 -2.71 13.28
N GLY A 126 7.11 -2.69 14.61
CA GLY A 126 8.03 -1.97 15.49
C GLY A 126 9.21 -2.81 15.97
N GLU A 127 9.82 -2.33 17.02
CA GLU A 127 11.02 -2.92 17.64
C GLU A 127 10.79 -4.37 18.06
N GLY A 128 9.65 -4.69 18.69
CA GLY A 128 9.33 -6.05 19.12
C GLY A 128 9.29 -7.09 18.00
N VAL A 129 9.13 -6.66 16.73
CA VAL A 129 9.21 -7.53 15.56
C VAL A 129 10.66 -7.67 15.09
N PHE A 130 11.30 -6.54 14.75
CA PHE A 130 12.57 -6.56 14.01
C PHE A 130 13.80 -6.74 14.91
N PHE A 131 13.65 -6.67 16.23
CA PHE A 131 14.71 -6.93 17.22
C PHE A 131 14.39 -8.09 18.15
N SER A 132 13.47 -8.98 17.76
CA SER A 132 13.12 -10.16 18.56
C SER A 132 14.34 -11.08 18.76
N PRO A 133 14.62 -11.50 20.00
CA PRO A 133 15.79 -12.33 20.30
C PRO A 133 15.82 -13.61 19.44
N GLY A 134 16.96 -13.88 18.82
CA GLY A 134 17.18 -15.08 17.99
C GLY A 134 16.54 -15.01 16.60
N ILE A 135 15.89 -13.91 16.22
CA ILE A 135 15.23 -13.74 14.91
C ILE A 135 15.89 -12.58 14.12
N PRO A 136 16.98 -12.84 13.39
CA PRO A 136 17.64 -11.80 12.63
C PRO A 136 16.97 -11.46 11.29
N LEU A 137 16.14 -12.36 10.76
CA LEU A 137 15.39 -12.17 9.52
C LEU A 137 13.91 -12.43 9.80
N ILE A 138 13.08 -11.43 9.52
CA ILE A 138 11.63 -11.50 9.68
C ILE A 138 10.93 -10.63 8.65
N ARG A 139 9.83 -11.12 8.11
CA ARG A 139 8.93 -10.40 7.22
C ARG A 139 7.49 -10.53 7.68
N LEU A 140 6.81 -9.40 7.84
CA LEU A 140 5.36 -9.38 7.97
C LEU A 140 4.74 -9.60 6.58
N GLU A 141 4.12 -10.76 6.40
CA GLU A 141 3.58 -11.18 5.10
C GLU A 141 2.15 -10.69 4.89
N ASP A 142 1.33 -10.71 5.94
CA ASP A 142 -0.07 -10.32 5.84
C ASP A 142 -0.66 -9.85 7.17
N VAL A 143 -1.75 -9.10 7.08
CA VAL A 143 -2.58 -8.66 8.21
C VAL A 143 -4.06 -8.85 7.88
N ARG A 144 -4.79 -9.53 8.78
CA ARG A 144 -6.24 -9.70 8.70
C ARG A 144 -6.89 -9.02 9.88
N PHE A 145 -7.92 -8.25 9.60
CA PHE A 145 -8.64 -7.43 10.58
C PHE A 145 -10.01 -8.04 10.89
N PRO A 146 -10.42 -8.14 12.17
CA PRO A 146 -11.78 -8.53 12.52
C PRO A 146 -12.77 -7.41 12.18
N ALA A 147 -14.05 -7.77 12.07
CA ALA A 147 -15.11 -6.83 11.72
C ALA A 147 -15.24 -5.69 12.75
N SER A 148 -15.10 -6.01 14.03
CA SER A 148 -15.09 -5.05 15.14
C SER A 148 -14.02 -3.98 15.02
N TYR A 149 -12.84 -4.32 14.51
CA TYR A 149 -11.75 -3.37 14.26
C TYR A 149 -12.03 -2.51 13.03
N LEU A 150 -12.43 -3.14 11.94
CA LEU A 150 -12.74 -2.46 10.67
C LEU A 150 -13.87 -1.44 10.79
N ALA A 151 -14.88 -1.71 11.62
CA ALA A 151 -16.01 -0.80 11.88
C ALA A 151 -15.60 0.56 12.46
N GLN A 152 -14.35 0.71 12.92
CA GLN A 152 -13.81 1.95 13.48
C GLN A 152 -13.10 2.84 12.43
N PHE A 153 -13.15 2.44 11.16
CA PHE A 153 -12.50 3.15 10.06
C PHE A 153 -13.51 3.48 8.96
N ASP A 154 -13.38 4.67 8.40
CA ASP A 154 -14.25 5.15 7.33
C ASP A 154 -13.89 4.51 5.97
N GLY A 155 -12.61 4.23 5.75
CA GLY A 155 -12.09 3.74 4.48
C GLY A 155 -12.21 4.75 3.34
N PRO A 156 -12.12 4.28 2.06
CA PRO A 156 -12.30 5.11 0.88
C PRO A 156 -13.69 5.73 0.81
N GLN A 157 -13.76 7.01 0.47
CA GLN A 157 -15.04 7.71 0.31
C GLN A 157 -15.63 7.52 -1.09
N PHE A 158 -14.80 7.50 -2.11
CA PHE A 158 -15.18 7.33 -3.50
C PHE A 158 -14.91 5.90 -3.99
N GLY A 159 -13.72 5.39 -3.73
CA GLY A 159 -13.31 4.08 -4.17
C GLY A 159 -13.44 3.87 -5.67
N ILE A 160 -13.55 2.63 -6.12
CA ILE A 160 -13.73 2.28 -7.54
C ILE A 160 -15.02 2.89 -8.09
N ALA A 161 -16.13 2.70 -7.39
CA ALA A 161 -17.45 3.13 -7.87
C ALA A 161 -17.54 4.65 -8.04
N GLY A 162 -17.04 5.42 -7.06
CA GLY A 162 -17.04 6.88 -7.12
C GLY A 162 -16.14 7.44 -8.22
N LEU A 163 -14.93 6.88 -8.40
CA LEU A 163 -14.04 7.28 -9.50
C LEU A 163 -14.65 6.99 -10.86
N ARG A 164 -15.28 5.82 -11.05
CA ARG A 164 -15.97 5.48 -12.29
C ARG A 164 -17.17 6.40 -12.56
N ALA A 165 -17.95 6.70 -11.54
CA ALA A 165 -19.08 7.62 -11.66
C ALA A 165 -18.64 9.04 -12.02
N GLN A 166 -17.56 9.56 -11.39
CA GLN A 166 -17.02 10.89 -11.71
C GLN A 166 -16.49 10.98 -13.15
N LEU A 167 -15.85 9.92 -13.65
CA LEU A 167 -15.27 9.87 -14.99
C LEU A 167 -16.24 9.36 -16.06
N GLN A 168 -17.36 8.76 -15.67
CA GLN A 168 -18.29 8.07 -16.56
C GLN A 168 -17.62 6.95 -17.39
N VAL A 169 -16.70 6.21 -16.74
CA VAL A 169 -15.92 5.11 -17.35
C VAL A 169 -16.25 3.80 -16.64
N PHE A 170 -17.00 2.90 -17.29
CA PHE A 170 -17.51 1.67 -16.68
C PHE A 170 -17.01 0.37 -17.33
N ASN A 171 -16.59 0.41 -18.59
CA ASN A 171 -16.32 -0.78 -19.43
C ASN A 171 -14.87 -0.90 -19.88
N ARG A 172 -13.97 -0.18 -19.29
CA ARG A 172 -12.53 -0.21 -19.57
C ARG A 172 -11.73 0.25 -18.34
N PRO A 173 -10.40 0.03 -18.34
CA PRO A 173 -9.53 0.63 -17.33
C PRO A 173 -9.61 2.17 -17.36
N ILE A 174 -9.35 2.78 -16.21
CA ILE A 174 -9.18 4.24 -16.11
C ILE A 174 -7.76 4.58 -16.54
N PHE A 175 -7.59 5.49 -17.50
CA PHE A 175 -6.28 5.84 -18.03
C PHE A 175 -5.69 7.06 -17.32
N PHE A 176 -4.54 6.82 -16.65
CA PHE A 176 -3.77 7.83 -15.94
C PHE A 176 -2.55 8.25 -16.76
N GLY A 177 -2.27 9.54 -16.77
CA GLY A 177 -1.03 10.09 -17.32
C GLY A 177 -0.22 10.84 -16.27
N VAL A 178 1.04 10.47 -16.10
CA VAL A 178 1.99 11.23 -15.27
C VAL A 178 2.67 12.25 -16.15
N ILE A 179 2.37 13.55 -15.94
CA ILE A 179 2.94 14.63 -16.74
C ILE A 179 4.47 14.62 -16.63
N LYS A 180 5.15 14.75 -17.77
CA LYS A 180 6.61 14.70 -17.87
C LYS A 180 7.14 15.92 -18.62
N PRO A 181 8.34 16.41 -18.23
CA PRO A 181 9.25 15.93 -17.16
C PRO A 181 8.64 16.03 -15.77
N ASN A 182 9.20 15.30 -14.80
CA ASN A 182 8.69 15.20 -13.42
C ASN A 182 8.63 16.57 -12.73
N ILE A 183 9.67 17.37 -12.90
CA ILE A 183 9.87 18.69 -12.30
C ILE A 183 10.53 19.61 -13.31
N GLY A 184 10.50 20.92 -13.04
CA GLY A 184 11.26 21.93 -13.80
C GLY A 184 10.43 22.65 -14.86
N LEU A 185 9.17 22.28 -15.09
CA LEU A 185 8.27 23.01 -15.99
C LEU A 185 7.56 24.15 -15.26
N PRO A 186 7.44 25.35 -15.89
CA PRO A 186 6.55 26.38 -15.38
C PRO A 186 5.08 25.94 -15.48
N PRO A 187 4.18 26.51 -14.65
CA PRO A 187 2.78 26.09 -14.57
C PRO A 187 2.03 26.08 -15.91
N GLU A 188 2.31 27.04 -16.79
CA GLU A 188 1.66 27.16 -18.12
C GLU A 188 2.03 25.98 -19.05
N SER A 189 3.31 25.62 -19.08
CA SER A 189 3.78 24.49 -19.88
C SER A 189 3.21 23.19 -19.35
N PHE A 190 3.12 23.06 -18.02
CA PHE A 190 2.54 21.91 -17.36
C PHE A 190 1.06 21.75 -17.71
N ALA A 191 0.30 22.86 -17.69
CA ALA A 191 -1.12 22.89 -18.07
C ALA A 191 -1.36 22.60 -19.56
N ALA A 192 -0.48 23.05 -20.45
CA ALA A 192 -0.56 22.72 -21.88
C ALA A 192 -0.44 21.22 -22.13
N LEU A 193 0.54 20.55 -21.50
CA LEU A 193 0.72 19.10 -21.61
C LEU A 193 -0.48 18.32 -21.04
N GLY A 194 -1.03 18.77 -19.90
CA GLY A 194 -2.27 18.22 -19.33
C GLY A 194 -3.44 18.32 -20.31
N TYR A 195 -3.65 19.50 -20.89
CA TYR A 195 -4.71 19.72 -21.88
C TYR A 195 -4.60 18.80 -23.08
N GLU A 196 -3.43 18.72 -23.70
CA GLU A 196 -3.19 17.84 -24.83
C GLU A 196 -3.47 16.37 -24.53
N SER A 197 -3.03 15.91 -23.35
CA SER A 197 -3.25 14.51 -22.94
C SER A 197 -4.74 14.20 -22.75
N TRP A 198 -5.52 15.10 -22.16
CA TRP A 198 -6.97 14.94 -21.99
C TRP A 198 -7.72 14.96 -23.32
N VAL A 199 -7.38 15.87 -24.21
CA VAL A 199 -7.98 15.92 -25.56
C VAL A 199 -7.64 14.65 -26.36
N GLY A 200 -6.45 14.09 -26.16
CA GLY A 200 -6.06 12.79 -26.72
C GLY A 200 -6.81 11.57 -26.16
N GLY A 201 -7.59 11.73 -25.09
CA GLY A 201 -8.44 10.68 -24.55
C GLY A 201 -8.02 10.12 -23.19
N LEU A 202 -7.07 10.77 -22.50
CA LEU A 202 -6.73 10.46 -21.13
C LEU A 202 -7.89 10.80 -20.19
N ASP A 203 -8.04 10.03 -19.09
CA ASP A 203 -9.07 10.29 -18.08
C ASP A 203 -8.52 11.16 -16.94
N ILE A 204 -7.34 10.84 -16.45
CA ILE A 204 -6.67 11.47 -15.32
C ILE A 204 -5.28 11.93 -15.73
N ALA A 205 -5.00 13.23 -15.65
CA ALA A 205 -3.63 13.75 -15.69
C ALA A 205 -3.18 14.07 -14.27
N LYS A 206 -1.97 13.62 -13.90
CA LYS A 206 -1.44 13.76 -12.55
C LYS A 206 -0.09 14.43 -12.50
N ASP A 207 0.13 15.16 -11.42
CA ASP A 207 1.45 15.62 -11.00
C ASP A 207 2.37 14.42 -10.73
N ASP A 208 3.66 14.62 -10.89
CA ASP A 208 4.64 13.66 -10.40
C ASP A 208 4.65 13.65 -8.86
N GLU A 209 5.01 12.52 -8.27
CA GLU A 209 5.14 12.38 -6.82
C GLU A 209 6.21 13.30 -6.19
N MET A 210 7.10 13.82 -7.00
CA MET A 210 8.16 14.76 -6.60
C MET A 210 7.75 16.24 -6.77
N LEU A 211 6.63 16.53 -7.43
CA LEU A 211 6.13 17.88 -7.65
C LEU A 211 5.02 18.23 -6.65
N ALA A 212 5.38 18.76 -5.51
CA ALA A 212 4.46 19.29 -4.49
C ALA A 212 4.26 20.81 -4.66
N ASP A 213 4.17 21.58 -3.58
CA ASP A 213 4.08 23.03 -3.62
C ASP A 213 5.47 23.68 -3.67
N MET A 214 5.97 23.96 -4.87
CA MET A 214 7.32 24.46 -5.09
C MET A 214 7.32 25.92 -5.48
N PRO A 215 8.28 26.76 -5.02
CA PRO A 215 8.33 28.18 -5.34
C PRO A 215 8.39 28.52 -6.84
N TRP A 216 8.97 27.62 -7.64
CA TRP A 216 9.08 27.77 -9.10
C TRP A 216 7.87 27.20 -9.87
N CYS A 217 6.97 26.49 -9.18
CA CYS A 217 5.73 25.95 -9.71
C CYS A 217 4.70 25.83 -8.57
N PRO A 218 4.18 26.97 -8.05
CA PRO A 218 3.29 26.98 -6.90
C PRO A 218 2.02 26.17 -7.16
N LEU A 219 1.58 25.41 -6.16
CA LEU A 219 0.39 24.54 -6.26
C LEU A 219 -0.85 25.34 -6.66
N ALA A 220 -1.07 26.49 -6.06
CA ALA A 220 -2.24 27.35 -6.36
C ALA A 220 -2.30 27.74 -7.83
N GLU A 221 -1.18 28.23 -8.39
CA GLU A 221 -1.09 28.64 -9.79
C GLU A 221 -1.21 27.46 -10.74
N ARG A 222 -0.48 26.38 -10.46
CA ARG A 222 -0.56 25.13 -11.24
C ARG A 222 -1.97 24.56 -11.24
N ALA A 223 -2.65 24.53 -10.08
CA ALA A 223 -4.00 23.99 -9.97
C ALA A 223 -5.01 24.88 -10.74
N ALA A 224 -4.87 26.20 -10.70
CA ALA A 224 -5.72 27.11 -11.45
C ALA A 224 -5.61 26.88 -12.97
N LEU A 225 -4.38 26.80 -13.48
CA LEU A 225 -4.12 26.61 -14.90
C LEU A 225 -4.55 25.22 -15.39
N LEU A 226 -4.21 24.15 -14.64
CA LEU A 226 -4.65 22.79 -14.97
C LEU A 226 -6.16 22.62 -14.80
N GLY A 227 -6.78 23.23 -13.80
CA GLY A 227 -8.24 23.24 -13.64
C GLY A 227 -8.95 23.91 -14.83
N ALA A 228 -8.43 25.03 -15.32
CA ALA A 228 -8.93 25.68 -16.51
C ALA A 228 -8.71 24.83 -17.78
N ALA A 229 -7.53 24.25 -17.94
CA ALA A 229 -7.18 23.34 -19.05
C ALA A 229 -8.09 22.11 -19.07
N ARG A 230 -8.36 21.52 -17.90
CA ARG A 230 -9.28 20.39 -17.72
C ARG A 230 -10.70 20.74 -18.19
N ARG A 231 -11.27 21.83 -17.71
CA ARG A 231 -12.62 22.27 -18.14
C ARG A 231 -12.71 22.52 -19.64
N ARG A 232 -11.65 23.07 -20.25
CA ARG A 232 -11.58 23.23 -21.70
C ARG A 232 -11.54 21.87 -22.43
N ALA A 233 -10.77 20.92 -21.91
CA ALA A 233 -10.70 19.58 -22.48
C ALA A 233 -12.05 18.84 -22.36
N GLU A 234 -12.76 18.97 -21.24
CA GLU A 234 -14.11 18.44 -21.04
C GLU A 234 -15.11 19.04 -22.05
N ALA A 235 -15.04 20.37 -22.28
CA ALA A 235 -15.89 21.04 -23.26
C ALA A 235 -15.64 20.54 -24.69
N VAL A 236 -14.39 20.21 -25.04
CA VAL A 236 -14.00 19.70 -26.37
C VAL A 236 -14.36 18.21 -26.53
N THR A 237 -14.15 17.42 -25.50
CA THR A 237 -14.30 15.96 -25.58
C THR A 237 -15.69 15.46 -25.19
N GLY A 238 -16.48 16.26 -24.50
CA GLY A 238 -17.80 15.90 -23.98
C GLY A 238 -17.78 14.90 -22.82
N VAL A 239 -16.58 14.60 -22.24
CA VAL A 239 -16.44 13.63 -21.15
C VAL A 239 -15.67 14.21 -19.96
N PRO A 240 -16.06 13.84 -18.72
CA PRO A 240 -15.37 14.29 -17.50
C PRO A 240 -13.90 13.90 -17.49
N LYS A 241 -13.09 14.72 -16.80
CA LYS A 241 -11.65 14.53 -16.60
C LYS A 241 -11.28 14.77 -15.14
N LEU A 242 -10.21 14.14 -14.66
CA LEU A 242 -9.63 14.47 -13.37
C LEU A 242 -8.23 15.07 -13.52
N TYR A 243 -7.99 16.12 -12.75
CA TYR A 243 -6.65 16.59 -12.42
C TYR A 243 -6.29 16.13 -11.01
N LEU A 244 -5.25 15.33 -10.92
CA LEU A 244 -4.73 14.76 -9.70
C LEU A 244 -3.53 15.58 -9.23
N ALA A 245 -3.78 16.52 -8.31
CA ALA A 245 -2.77 17.43 -7.78
C ALA A 245 -1.99 16.78 -6.62
N ASN A 246 -0.67 16.83 -6.64
CA ASN A 246 0.16 16.37 -5.53
C ASN A 246 0.20 17.44 -4.44
N ILE A 247 -0.33 17.08 -3.26
CA ILE A 247 -0.39 17.93 -2.07
C ILE A 247 0.50 17.38 -0.94
N THR A 248 1.44 16.50 -1.25
CA THR A 248 2.35 15.93 -0.25
C THR A 248 3.19 17.01 0.40
N ASP A 249 3.08 17.14 1.71
CA ASP A 249 3.80 18.11 2.53
C ASP A 249 3.82 17.65 4.00
N GLU A 250 4.24 18.53 4.91
CA GLU A 250 4.09 18.32 6.35
C GLU A 250 2.62 18.10 6.71
N VAL A 251 2.37 17.27 7.72
CA VAL A 251 0.99 16.80 8.05
C VAL A 251 0.04 17.96 8.37
N ASP A 252 0.52 19.02 9.03
CA ASP A 252 -0.25 20.20 9.38
C ASP A 252 -0.60 21.09 8.17
N GLN A 253 0.07 20.93 7.03
CA GLN A 253 -0.19 21.65 5.78
C GLN A 253 -1.21 20.93 4.88
N LEU A 254 -1.42 19.63 5.03
CA LEU A 254 -2.21 18.82 4.11
C LEU A 254 -3.62 19.34 3.87
N VAL A 255 -4.30 19.81 4.91
CA VAL A 255 -5.67 20.35 4.81
C VAL A 255 -5.68 21.66 4.04
N ALA A 256 -4.77 22.57 4.34
CA ALA A 256 -4.67 23.85 3.65
C ALA A 256 -4.32 23.67 2.17
N LEU A 257 -3.37 22.77 1.86
CA LEU A 257 -2.99 22.48 0.47
C LEU A 257 -4.12 21.76 -0.29
N HIS A 258 -4.89 20.88 0.37
CA HIS A 258 -6.09 20.29 -0.22
C HIS A 258 -7.08 21.39 -0.62
N ASP A 259 -7.39 22.30 0.30
CA ASP A 259 -8.37 23.36 0.07
C ASP A 259 -7.92 24.29 -1.07
N VAL A 260 -6.66 24.72 -1.04
CA VAL A 260 -6.06 25.50 -2.14
C VAL A 260 -6.14 24.75 -3.47
N ALA A 261 -5.75 23.49 -3.52
CA ALA A 261 -5.79 22.72 -4.76
C ALA A 261 -7.22 22.60 -5.32
N VAL A 262 -8.21 22.30 -4.47
CA VAL A 262 -9.61 22.11 -4.85
C VAL A 262 -10.24 23.43 -5.28
N GLU A 263 -10.06 24.51 -4.52
CA GLU A 263 -10.57 25.85 -4.84
C GLU A 263 -10.02 26.35 -6.18
N GLN A 264 -8.78 26.04 -6.47
CA GLN A 264 -8.14 26.43 -7.74
C GLN A 264 -8.50 25.49 -8.90
N GLY A 265 -9.10 24.32 -8.68
CA GLY A 265 -9.67 23.51 -9.73
C GLY A 265 -9.16 22.09 -9.87
N ALA A 266 -8.34 21.61 -8.93
CA ALA A 266 -8.09 20.18 -8.81
C ALA A 266 -9.36 19.47 -8.35
N ASN A 267 -9.61 18.26 -8.84
CA ASN A 267 -10.76 17.45 -8.47
C ASN A 267 -10.38 16.02 -8.03
N ALA A 268 -9.07 15.81 -7.75
CA ALA A 268 -8.50 14.70 -7.05
C ALA A 268 -7.14 15.13 -6.45
N VAL A 269 -6.70 14.52 -5.35
CA VAL A 269 -5.42 14.82 -4.71
C VAL A 269 -4.56 13.57 -4.55
N LEU A 270 -3.26 13.73 -4.78
CA LEU A 270 -2.25 12.69 -4.58
C LEU A 270 -1.48 12.94 -3.28
N VAL A 271 -1.22 11.87 -2.55
CA VAL A 271 -0.38 11.91 -1.33
C VAL A 271 0.62 10.78 -1.35
N ASN A 272 1.87 11.09 -1.05
CA ASN A 272 2.92 10.11 -0.77
C ASN A 272 2.71 9.55 0.64
N THR A 273 1.97 8.47 0.75
CA THR A 273 1.40 8.00 2.03
C THR A 273 2.42 7.53 3.04
N MET A 274 3.55 6.96 2.61
CA MET A 274 4.61 6.50 3.54
C MET A 274 5.37 7.67 4.19
N PRO A 275 5.86 8.66 3.42
CA PRO A 275 6.51 9.84 4.01
C PRO A 275 5.59 10.66 4.92
N VAL A 276 4.34 10.87 4.50
CA VAL A 276 3.34 11.63 5.28
C VAL A 276 2.87 10.86 6.52
N GLY A 277 2.87 9.53 6.43
CA GLY A 277 2.29 8.65 7.44
C GLY A 277 0.78 8.48 7.29
N LEU A 278 0.31 7.27 7.55
CA LEU A 278 -1.09 6.89 7.35
C LEU A 278 -2.08 7.66 8.24
N SER A 279 -1.64 8.18 9.39
CA SER A 279 -2.47 9.03 10.25
C SER A 279 -2.75 10.39 9.62
N GLY A 280 -1.78 10.97 8.92
CA GLY A 280 -1.96 12.19 8.13
C GLY A 280 -2.96 11.96 7.00
N VAL A 281 -2.86 10.83 6.30
CA VAL A 281 -3.84 10.44 5.26
C VAL A 281 -5.23 10.30 5.85
N ARG A 282 -5.38 9.62 7.00
CA ARG A 282 -6.68 9.48 7.67
C ARG A 282 -7.25 10.80 8.16
N MET A 283 -6.40 11.72 8.61
CA MET A 283 -6.81 13.09 8.95
C MET A 283 -7.33 13.81 7.71
N LEU A 284 -6.57 13.77 6.62
CA LEU A 284 -6.98 14.37 5.34
C LEU A 284 -8.30 13.77 4.84
N ARG A 285 -8.48 12.42 4.93
CA ARG A 285 -9.71 11.77 4.47
C ARG A 285 -10.98 12.32 5.13
N ARG A 286 -10.92 12.64 6.41
CA ARG A 286 -12.06 13.22 7.15
C ARG A 286 -12.46 14.61 6.69
N HIS A 287 -11.54 15.32 6.04
CA HIS A 287 -11.73 16.67 5.52
C HIS A 287 -11.99 16.68 4.01
N ALA A 288 -11.29 15.82 3.26
CA ALA A 288 -11.25 15.89 1.81
C ALA A 288 -12.62 15.65 1.16
N THR A 289 -12.94 16.50 0.19
CA THR A 289 -14.19 16.49 -0.60
C THR A 289 -13.97 15.87 -1.99
N VAL A 290 -12.75 15.52 -2.31
CA VAL A 290 -12.33 14.90 -3.59
C VAL A 290 -11.59 13.58 -3.32
N PRO A 291 -11.46 12.70 -4.33
CA PRO A 291 -10.69 11.45 -4.19
C PRO A 291 -9.26 11.67 -3.74
N ILE A 292 -8.79 10.82 -2.81
CA ILE A 292 -7.39 10.74 -2.36
C ILE A 292 -6.73 9.54 -3.02
N ILE A 293 -5.67 9.78 -3.77
CA ILE A 293 -4.89 8.74 -4.46
C ILE A 293 -3.54 8.58 -3.77
N ALA A 294 -3.26 7.35 -3.30
CA ALA A 294 -1.97 7.00 -2.71
C ALA A 294 -0.90 6.81 -3.76
N HIS A 295 0.33 7.21 -3.44
CA HIS A 295 1.54 6.84 -4.18
C HIS A 295 2.51 6.06 -3.28
N PHE A 296 3.45 5.33 -3.87
CA PHE A 296 4.27 4.29 -3.22
C PHE A 296 5.76 4.62 -2.95
N PRO A 297 6.22 5.88 -2.77
CA PRO A 297 7.60 6.10 -2.35
C PRO A 297 7.93 5.29 -1.09
N MET A 298 9.17 4.86 -0.95
CA MET A 298 9.70 4.01 0.13
C MET A 298 9.25 2.55 0.12
N ILE A 299 8.21 2.14 -0.62
CA ILE A 299 7.71 0.75 -0.55
C ILE A 299 8.79 -0.28 -0.89
N ALA A 300 9.64 0.00 -1.87
CA ALA A 300 10.71 -0.91 -2.26
C ALA A 300 11.78 -1.09 -1.17
N ALA A 301 12.02 -0.06 -0.35
CA ALA A 301 12.94 -0.17 0.78
C ALA A 301 12.41 -1.15 1.86
N TRP A 302 11.11 -1.29 1.98
CA TRP A 302 10.47 -2.16 2.99
C TRP A 302 10.15 -3.55 2.47
N SER A 303 9.84 -3.70 1.17
CA SER A 303 9.26 -4.93 0.64
C SER A 303 10.15 -5.71 -0.32
N ARG A 304 11.21 -5.09 -0.90
CA ARG A 304 11.96 -5.70 -2.00
C ARG A 304 12.81 -6.91 -1.61
N VAL A 305 13.27 -6.96 -0.36
CA VAL A 305 14.13 -8.07 0.10
C VAL A 305 13.27 -9.25 0.54
N PRO A 306 13.35 -10.40 -0.14
CA PRO A 306 12.63 -11.60 0.31
C PRO A 306 13.09 -12.01 1.71
N GLY A 307 12.15 -12.39 2.57
CA GLY A 307 12.44 -12.84 3.94
C GLY A 307 12.75 -11.75 4.96
N TYR A 308 12.70 -10.45 4.56
CA TYR A 308 12.92 -9.33 5.48
C TYR A 308 12.00 -8.14 5.19
N GLY A 309 11.52 -7.48 6.24
CA GLY A 309 10.73 -6.25 6.14
C GLY A 309 9.22 -6.47 6.18
N ILE A 310 8.50 -5.77 5.30
CA ILE A 310 7.04 -5.74 5.26
C ILE A 310 6.58 -5.99 3.83
N HIS A 311 5.71 -6.99 3.63
CA HIS A 311 5.15 -7.27 2.32
C HIS A 311 4.31 -6.07 1.83
N SER A 312 4.45 -5.70 0.55
CA SER A 312 3.77 -4.52 -0.01
C SER A 312 2.24 -4.57 0.10
N ARG A 313 1.63 -5.76 0.08
CA ARG A 313 0.18 -5.90 0.27
C ARG A 313 -0.32 -5.45 1.66
N VAL A 314 0.52 -5.59 2.71
CA VAL A 314 0.20 -5.06 4.04
C VAL A 314 0.02 -3.55 3.97
N MET A 315 0.95 -2.85 3.31
CA MET A 315 0.85 -1.40 3.14
C MET A 315 -0.33 -1.01 2.26
N THR A 316 -0.64 -1.79 1.22
CA THR A 316 -1.84 -1.59 0.38
C THR A 316 -3.12 -1.67 1.20
N ARG A 317 -3.27 -2.68 2.07
CA ARG A 317 -4.42 -2.78 2.99
C ARG A 317 -4.52 -1.61 3.95
N LEU A 318 -3.38 -1.19 4.50
CA LEU A 318 -3.33 -0.06 5.44
C LEU A 318 -3.63 1.28 4.74
N GLN A 319 -3.20 1.49 3.50
CA GLN A 319 -3.58 2.66 2.69
C GLN A 319 -5.09 2.67 2.41
N ARG A 320 -5.67 1.52 2.07
CA ARG A 320 -7.12 1.38 1.92
C ARG A 320 -7.84 1.69 3.24
N LEU A 321 -7.37 1.15 4.35
CA LEU A 321 -7.93 1.41 5.69
C LEU A 321 -7.83 2.89 6.07
N ALA A 322 -6.76 3.57 5.66
CA ALA A 322 -6.57 5.01 5.87
C ALA A 322 -7.51 5.88 5.02
N GLY A 323 -8.15 5.32 3.98
CA GLY A 323 -9.16 6.01 3.18
C GLY A 323 -8.70 6.43 1.78
N CYS A 324 -7.67 5.80 1.21
CA CYS A 324 -7.24 6.06 -0.17
C CYS A 324 -8.22 5.45 -1.17
N ASP A 325 -8.74 6.26 -2.10
CA ASP A 325 -9.72 5.85 -3.11
C ASP A 325 -9.09 5.07 -4.28
N ALA A 326 -7.85 5.38 -4.61
CA ALA A 326 -7.01 4.61 -5.51
C ALA A 326 -5.61 4.48 -4.93
N ILE A 327 -4.91 3.40 -5.29
CA ILE A 327 -3.57 3.11 -4.79
C ILE A 327 -2.65 2.82 -5.97
N ILE A 328 -1.76 3.76 -6.26
CA ILE A 328 -0.68 3.54 -7.22
C ILE A 328 0.37 2.67 -6.53
N MET A 329 0.76 1.59 -7.17
CA MET A 329 1.66 0.57 -6.63
C MET A 329 2.66 0.10 -7.68
N PRO A 330 3.78 -0.55 -7.29
CA PRO A 330 4.65 -1.22 -8.24
C PRO A 330 3.86 -2.21 -9.09
N GLY A 331 3.95 -2.07 -10.41
CA GLY A 331 3.25 -2.91 -11.36
C GLY A 331 4.16 -3.90 -12.08
N PHE A 332 3.67 -4.40 -13.21
CA PHE A 332 4.41 -5.32 -14.06
C PHE A 332 5.53 -4.61 -14.83
N GLY A 333 6.56 -5.32 -15.13
CA GLY A 333 7.66 -4.82 -15.94
C GLY A 333 9.01 -4.76 -15.22
N PRO A 334 10.08 -4.82 -16.00
CA PRO A 334 11.43 -5.09 -15.48
C PRO A 334 11.99 -3.96 -14.61
N ARG A 335 11.50 -2.72 -14.78
CA ARG A 335 11.96 -1.57 -13.98
C ARG A 335 11.59 -1.71 -12.51
N MET A 336 10.45 -2.34 -12.21
CA MET A 336 9.93 -2.36 -10.83
C MET A 336 10.58 -3.43 -9.98
N PHE A 337 11.13 -4.49 -10.56
CA PHE A 337 11.71 -5.64 -9.86
C PHE A 337 10.74 -6.29 -8.86
N THR A 338 9.43 -6.14 -9.10
CA THR A 338 8.40 -6.74 -8.27
C THR A 338 7.94 -8.03 -8.94
N PRO A 339 7.93 -9.16 -8.24
CA PRO A 339 7.42 -10.42 -8.78
C PRO A 339 5.94 -10.29 -9.17
N GLU A 340 5.54 -10.97 -10.25
CA GLU A 340 4.17 -10.88 -10.76
C GLU A 340 3.12 -11.28 -9.71
N HIS A 341 3.39 -12.33 -8.92
CA HIS A 341 2.47 -12.75 -7.87
C HIS A 341 2.27 -11.64 -6.79
N GLU A 342 3.32 -10.90 -6.45
CA GLU A 342 3.24 -9.79 -5.49
C GLU A 342 2.40 -8.63 -6.06
N VAL A 343 2.51 -8.33 -7.36
CA VAL A 343 1.63 -7.33 -8.01
C VAL A 343 0.18 -7.76 -7.91
N LEU A 344 -0.13 -9.04 -8.21
CA LEU A 344 -1.49 -9.58 -8.13
C LEU A 344 -2.02 -9.58 -6.68
N GLU A 345 -1.18 -9.88 -5.69
CA GLU A 345 -1.54 -9.81 -4.28
C GLU A 345 -1.86 -8.38 -3.83
N ASN A 346 -1.12 -7.39 -4.30
CA ASN A 346 -1.42 -5.98 -4.05
C ASN A 346 -2.75 -5.56 -4.69
N VAL A 347 -3.02 -6.00 -5.91
CA VAL A 347 -4.30 -5.74 -6.58
C VAL A 347 -5.47 -6.37 -5.80
N ARG A 348 -5.33 -7.62 -5.35
CA ARG A 348 -6.33 -8.27 -4.49
C ARG A 348 -6.55 -7.51 -3.19
N ALA A 349 -5.49 -7.05 -2.52
CA ALA A 349 -5.59 -6.28 -1.29
C ALA A 349 -6.40 -4.97 -1.45
N CYS A 350 -6.43 -4.39 -2.65
CA CYS A 350 -7.30 -3.25 -2.96
C CYS A 350 -8.79 -3.62 -3.01
N VAL A 351 -9.13 -4.82 -3.50
CA VAL A 351 -10.51 -5.13 -3.90
C VAL A 351 -11.18 -6.21 -3.07
N GLU A 352 -10.42 -7.09 -2.41
CA GLU A 352 -10.98 -8.17 -1.61
C GLU A 352 -11.91 -7.66 -0.49
N PRO A 353 -12.87 -8.47 -0.03
CA PRO A 353 -13.76 -8.10 1.05
C PRO A 353 -12.98 -7.70 2.32
N MET A 354 -13.27 -6.52 2.87
CA MET A 354 -12.66 -6.00 4.09
C MET A 354 -13.73 -5.34 4.97
N GLY A 355 -14.64 -6.16 5.49
CA GLY A 355 -15.80 -5.69 6.26
C GLY A 355 -16.62 -4.67 5.47
N THR A 356 -16.86 -3.51 6.06
CA THR A 356 -17.59 -2.38 5.44
C THR A 356 -16.70 -1.44 4.64
N ILE A 357 -15.37 -1.67 4.62
CA ILE A 357 -14.40 -0.80 3.93
C ILE A 357 -14.53 -0.98 2.41
N ALA A 358 -14.86 0.10 1.72
CA ALA A 358 -15.01 0.10 0.28
C ALA A 358 -13.70 -0.30 -0.44
N PRO A 359 -13.77 -0.93 -1.64
CA PRO A 359 -12.59 -1.25 -2.42
C PRO A 359 -11.93 0.02 -2.98
N SER A 360 -10.60 0.03 -2.98
CA SER A 360 -9.78 1.05 -3.66
C SER A 360 -9.47 0.63 -5.08
N LEU A 361 -9.35 1.58 -6.01
CA LEU A 361 -8.91 1.28 -7.37
C LEU A 361 -7.41 0.92 -7.37
N PRO A 362 -7.02 -0.30 -7.75
CA PRO A 362 -5.61 -0.63 -7.93
C PRO A 362 -5.04 0.05 -9.18
N VAL A 363 -3.85 0.62 -9.06
CA VAL A 363 -3.16 1.30 -10.18
C VAL A 363 -1.72 0.78 -10.26
N PRO A 364 -1.52 -0.45 -10.80
CA PRO A 364 -0.18 -0.99 -10.98
C PRO A 364 0.56 -0.22 -12.08
N GLY A 365 1.71 0.38 -11.74
CA GLY A 365 2.52 1.20 -12.65
C GLY A 365 3.91 0.62 -12.88
N GLY A 366 4.34 0.52 -14.14
CA GLY A 366 5.60 -0.15 -14.46
C GLY A 366 6.25 0.24 -15.78
N SER A 367 6.28 1.52 -16.15
CA SER A 367 6.73 2.00 -17.46
C SER A 367 5.77 1.65 -18.61
N ASP A 368 4.50 1.82 -18.38
CA ASP A 368 3.42 1.44 -19.24
C ASP A 368 3.29 2.33 -20.50
N SER A 369 2.78 1.73 -21.57
CA SER A 369 2.51 2.34 -22.86
C SER A 369 1.39 1.56 -23.56
N ALA A 370 0.94 2.03 -24.73
CA ALA A 370 -0.03 1.30 -25.55
C ALA A 370 0.36 -0.18 -25.79
N ALA A 371 1.65 -0.45 -25.94
CA ALA A 371 2.15 -1.82 -26.19
C ALA A 371 2.03 -2.75 -24.95
N THR A 372 1.92 -2.24 -23.75
CA THR A 372 1.82 -3.08 -22.54
C THR A 372 0.39 -3.28 -22.05
N LEU A 373 -0.58 -2.50 -22.54
CA LEU A 373 -1.95 -2.46 -22.05
C LEU A 373 -2.64 -3.83 -22.09
N GLU A 374 -2.57 -4.52 -23.21
CA GLU A 374 -3.19 -5.84 -23.37
C GLU A 374 -2.62 -6.86 -22.37
N ALA A 375 -1.30 -6.90 -22.22
CA ALA A 375 -0.63 -7.82 -21.31
C ALA A 375 -1.03 -7.55 -19.84
N VAL A 376 -1.09 -6.28 -19.42
CA VAL A 376 -1.56 -5.89 -18.09
C VAL A 376 -3.02 -6.30 -17.89
N TYR A 377 -3.89 -5.99 -18.85
CA TYR A 377 -5.30 -6.35 -18.77
C TYR A 377 -5.51 -7.87 -18.65
N ARG A 378 -4.83 -8.67 -19.49
CA ARG A 378 -4.93 -10.14 -19.45
C ARG A 378 -4.46 -10.72 -18.10
N LYS A 379 -3.42 -10.14 -17.49
CA LYS A 379 -2.94 -10.58 -16.17
C LYS A 379 -3.92 -10.25 -15.04
N LEU A 380 -4.60 -9.12 -15.13
CA LEU A 380 -5.55 -8.68 -14.11
C LEU A 380 -6.94 -9.31 -14.28
N GLY A 381 -7.36 -9.65 -15.50
CA GLY A 381 -8.65 -10.27 -15.79
C GLY A 381 -9.88 -9.41 -15.49
N THR A 382 -9.70 -8.11 -15.30
CA THR A 382 -10.76 -7.15 -14.93
C THR A 382 -10.50 -5.80 -15.56
N VAL A 383 -11.52 -4.96 -15.64
CA VAL A 383 -11.40 -3.53 -16.01
C VAL A 383 -11.30 -2.62 -14.79
N ASP A 384 -11.45 -3.16 -13.57
CA ASP A 384 -11.40 -2.40 -12.32
C ASP A 384 -9.98 -2.10 -11.87
N PHE A 385 -9.23 -1.42 -12.76
CA PHE A 385 -7.90 -0.92 -12.45
C PHE A 385 -7.61 0.40 -13.18
N GLY A 386 -6.62 1.13 -12.67
CA GLY A 386 -6.03 2.27 -13.35
C GLY A 386 -4.79 1.85 -14.14
N PHE A 387 -4.72 2.21 -15.40
CA PHE A 387 -3.54 2.04 -16.24
C PHE A 387 -2.76 3.34 -16.28
N VAL A 388 -1.55 3.35 -15.71
CA VAL A 388 -0.78 4.59 -15.52
C VAL A 388 0.45 4.63 -16.43
N ALA A 389 0.50 5.61 -17.33
CA ALA A 389 1.60 5.83 -18.25
C ALA A 389 2.20 7.24 -18.09
N GLY A 390 3.52 7.33 -18.12
CA GLY A 390 4.25 8.60 -18.13
C GLY A 390 4.89 8.82 -19.49
N ARG A 391 6.09 8.27 -19.70
CA ARG A 391 6.83 8.40 -20.95
C ARG A 391 6.08 7.90 -22.17
N GLY A 392 5.26 6.86 -22.04
CA GLY A 392 4.44 6.34 -23.12
C GLY A 392 3.43 7.35 -23.68
N ILE A 393 3.03 8.35 -22.88
CA ILE A 393 2.16 9.46 -23.29
C ILE A 393 2.99 10.70 -23.61
N PHE A 394 3.70 11.25 -22.63
CA PHE A 394 4.37 12.55 -22.70
C PHE A 394 5.69 12.54 -23.48
N GLY A 395 6.24 11.36 -23.74
CA GLY A 395 7.41 11.16 -24.61
C GLY A 395 7.07 10.65 -26.01
N HIS A 396 5.78 10.66 -26.40
CA HIS A 396 5.39 10.22 -27.73
C HIS A 396 5.92 11.18 -28.82
N PRO A 397 6.47 10.71 -29.94
CA PRO A 397 7.05 11.57 -30.98
C PRO A 397 6.11 12.65 -31.52
N GLU A 398 4.81 12.34 -31.59
CA GLU A 398 3.76 13.26 -32.05
C GLU A 398 3.03 14.01 -30.92
N GLY A 399 3.63 14.03 -29.73
CA GLY A 399 3.13 14.75 -28.56
C GLY A 399 2.12 13.99 -27.70
N PRO A 400 1.73 14.57 -26.54
CA PRO A 400 0.90 13.92 -25.52
C PRO A 400 -0.48 13.48 -26.02
N ALA A 401 -1.09 14.26 -26.91
CA ALA A 401 -2.39 13.91 -27.48
C ALA A 401 -2.33 12.61 -28.30
N ALA A 402 -1.29 12.43 -29.10
CA ALA A 402 -1.07 11.20 -29.86
C ALA A 402 -0.74 10.02 -28.92
N GLY A 403 0.08 10.24 -27.89
CA GLY A 403 0.39 9.24 -26.87
C GLY A 403 -0.85 8.77 -26.10
N ALA A 404 -1.76 9.66 -25.72
CA ALA A 404 -3.03 9.32 -25.10
C ALA A 404 -3.96 8.55 -26.06
N ARG A 405 -4.05 8.99 -27.33
CA ARG A 405 -4.83 8.27 -28.36
C ARG A 405 -4.32 6.86 -28.58
N SER A 406 -3.01 6.64 -28.64
CA SER A 406 -2.46 5.30 -28.83
C SER A 406 -2.91 4.29 -27.77
N ILE A 407 -3.07 4.73 -26.51
CA ILE A 407 -3.62 3.88 -25.44
C ILE A 407 -5.11 3.59 -25.68
N ARG A 408 -5.89 4.58 -26.12
CA ARG A 408 -7.31 4.40 -26.47
C ARG A 408 -7.49 3.42 -27.62
N GLU A 409 -6.68 3.55 -28.66
CA GLU A 409 -6.66 2.70 -29.84
C GLU A 409 -6.23 1.26 -29.46
N ALA A 410 -5.19 1.12 -28.66
CA ALA A 410 -4.77 -0.18 -28.14
C ALA A 410 -5.89 -0.88 -27.36
N TRP A 411 -6.62 -0.16 -26.50
CA TRP A 411 -7.78 -0.72 -25.81
C TRP A 411 -8.88 -1.16 -26.78
N SER A 412 -9.20 -0.32 -27.78
CA SER A 412 -10.22 -0.64 -28.77
C SER A 412 -9.87 -1.88 -29.62
N ALA A 413 -8.58 -2.14 -29.82
CA ALA A 413 -8.09 -3.30 -30.55
C ALA A 413 -8.16 -4.63 -29.77
N ILE A 414 -8.21 -4.58 -28.42
CA ILE A 414 -8.28 -5.80 -27.59
C ILE A 414 -9.59 -6.57 -27.80
N GLY A 415 -10.63 -5.93 -28.33
CA GLY A 415 -11.92 -6.57 -28.61
C GLY A 415 -12.73 -6.85 -27.33
N THR A 416 -14.06 -6.83 -27.43
CA THR A 416 -14.99 -7.03 -26.30
C THR A 416 -15.18 -8.48 -25.88
N ASP A 417 -14.26 -9.38 -26.20
CA ASP A 417 -14.41 -10.83 -26.03
C ASP A 417 -14.15 -11.34 -24.59
N VAL A 418 -14.03 -10.45 -23.62
CA VAL A 418 -13.84 -10.86 -22.23
C VAL A 418 -15.00 -10.38 -21.37
N GLY A 419 -15.95 -11.27 -21.20
CA GLY A 419 -16.97 -11.14 -20.15
C GLY A 419 -16.30 -10.96 -18.79
N SER A 420 -16.83 -10.05 -17.97
CA SER A 420 -16.37 -9.76 -16.60
C SER A 420 -16.38 -11.04 -15.74
N ALA A 421 -15.25 -11.74 -15.68
CA ALA A 421 -15.05 -12.74 -14.65
C ALA A 421 -14.54 -12.01 -13.38
N PRO A 422 -15.14 -12.22 -12.20
CA PRO A 422 -14.62 -11.67 -10.96
C PRO A 422 -13.25 -12.30 -10.64
N ILE A 423 -12.35 -11.51 -10.07
CA ILE A 423 -11.09 -11.99 -9.49
C ILE A 423 -11.46 -12.90 -8.32
N HIS A 424 -11.23 -14.21 -8.45
CA HIS A 424 -11.38 -15.22 -7.37
C HIS A 424 -10.11 -15.31 -6.53
#